data_1a0e0b2d810690045f77666423be54cb
#
_entry.id   1a0e0b2d810690045f77666423be54cb
#
_cell.length_a   1.000
_cell.length_b   1.000
_cell.length_c   1.000
_cell.angle_alpha   90.00
_cell.angle_beta   90.00
_cell.angle_gamma   90.00
#
_symmetry.space_group_name_H-M   'P 1'
#
loop_
_entity.id
_entity.type
_entity.pdbx_description
1 polymer ?
#
loop_
_entity_poly.entity_id
_entity_poly.type
_entity_poly.pdbx_seq_one_letter_code
_entity_poly.pdbx_strand_id
1 'polypeptide(L)'
;MVCFGLGAATAVMIGKAIGEGRSHREVMDLSRTLLVFTLLVGTGLAAVSLALVPTLFVPVVFPLFKLAGQSAAIAAALAVTSFVMIPLHAYSISAVTGVLRAGGDVAWSAALDIAPQWLVALPLTALFALVFKSNYWLVAAAIQAESLLKVPLCALRIRTGKWIHDVTLPQGEL
;
A
#
# COMPACT_ATOMS: atom_id res chain seq x y z
N MET A 1 2.60 8.53 6.84
CA MET A 1 2.28 9.90 6.36
C MET A 1 2.71 10.10 4.91
N VAL A 2 3.98 9.91 4.51
CA VAL A 2 4.46 10.12 3.13
C VAL A 2 3.63 9.37 2.08
N CYS A 3 3.37 8.07 2.29
CA CYS A 3 2.59 7.26 1.35
C CYS A 3 1.15 7.77 1.16
N PHE A 4 0.52 8.27 2.22
CA PHE A 4 -0.82 8.89 2.12
C PHE A 4 -0.78 10.22 1.34
N GLY A 5 0.27 11.03 1.55
CA GLY A 5 0.48 12.26 0.77
C GLY A 5 0.64 11.97 -0.72
N LEU A 6 1.39 10.94 -1.09
CA LEU A 6 1.54 10.48 -2.47
C LEU A 6 0.21 9.99 -3.06
N GLY A 7 -0.58 9.23 -2.29
CA GLY A 7 -1.92 8.80 -2.69
C GLY A 7 -2.86 9.97 -2.93
N ALA A 8 -2.87 10.96 -2.02
CA ALA A 8 -3.69 12.17 -2.16
C ALA A 8 -3.27 13.02 -3.38
N ALA A 9 -1.97 13.21 -3.59
CA ALA A 9 -1.46 13.91 -4.77
C ALA A 9 -1.85 13.19 -6.07
N THR A 10 -1.73 11.86 -6.09
CA THR A 10 -2.17 11.03 -7.22
C THR A 10 -3.67 11.21 -7.49
N ALA A 11 -4.50 11.21 -6.43
CA ALA A 11 -5.95 11.41 -6.55
C ALA A 11 -6.30 12.76 -7.20
N VAL A 12 -5.64 13.84 -6.75
CA VAL A 12 -5.86 15.19 -7.31
C VAL A 12 -5.46 15.24 -8.79
N MET A 13 -4.30 14.66 -9.15
CA MET A 13 -3.83 14.69 -10.54
C MET A 13 -4.72 13.86 -11.47
N ILE A 14 -5.16 12.68 -11.05
CA ILE A 14 -6.07 11.83 -11.83
C ILE A 14 -7.45 12.46 -11.93
N GLY A 15 -8.01 12.93 -10.81
CA GLY A 15 -9.33 13.59 -10.81
C GLY A 15 -9.33 14.84 -11.71
N LYS A 16 -8.27 15.65 -11.68
CA LYS A 16 -8.10 16.79 -12.57
C LYS A 16 -8.04 16.36 -14.04
N ALA A 17 -7.26 15.32 -14.36
CA ALA A 17 -7.13 14.84 -15.74
C ALA A 17 -8.46 14.32 -16.31
N ILE A 18 -9.28 13.65 -15.49
CA ILE A 18 -10.63 13.19 -15.87
C ILE A 18 -11.57 14.39 -16.04
N GLY A 19 -11.56 15.34 -15.09
CA GLY A 19 -12.42 16.54 -15.16
C GLY A 19 -12.08 17.51 -16.30
N GLU A 20 -10.82 17.49 -16.78
CA GLU A 20 -10.38 18.21 -17.99
C GLU A 20 -10.80 17.50 -19.30
N GLY A 21 -11.45 16.33 -19.22
CA GLY A 21 -11.86 15.57 -20.40
C GLY A 21 -10.69 14.97 -21.18
N ARG A 22 -9.56 14.67 -20.53
CA ARG A 22 -8.41 14.05 -21.20
C ARG A 22 -8.78 12.66 -21.74
N SER A 23 -8.13 12.26 -22.82
CA SER A 23 -8.40 10.97 -23.43
C SER A 23 -8.13 9.81 -22.46
N HIS A 24 -8.86 8.71 -22.60
CA HIS A 24 -8.71 7.51 -21.79
C HIS A 24 -7.24 7.01 -21.76
N ARG A 25 -6.51 7.15 -22.87
CA ARG A 25 -5.10 6.76 -22.96
C ARG A 25 -4.21 7.65 -22.11
N GLU A 26 -4.41 8.96 -22.16
CA GLU A 26 -3.62 9.92 -21.37
C GLU A 26 -3.84 9.73 -19.86
N VAL A 27 -5.07 9.50 -19.42
CA VAL A 27 -5.37 9.20 -18.01
C VAL A 27 -4.72 7.88 -17.59
N MET A 28 -4.72 6.86 -18.44
CA MET A 28 -4.08 5.59 -18.19
C MET A 28 -2.56 5.72 -18.08
N ASP A 29 -1.93 6.46 -18.98
CA ASP A 29 -0.48 6.67 -18.98
C ASP A 29 -0.04 7.53 -17.78
N LEU A 30 -0.83 8.55 -17.43
CA LEU A 30 -0.62 9.33 -16.23
C LEU A 30 -0.70 8.44 -14.97
N SER A 31 -1.72 7.57 -14.87
CA SER A 31 -1.86 6.67 -13.73
C SER A 31 -0.66 5.73 -13.58
N ARG A 32 -0.17 5.16 -14.67
CA ARG A 32 1.02 4.29 -14.68
C ARG A 32 2.26 5.05 -14.25
N THR A 33 2.47 6.25 -14.77
CA THR A 33 3.62 7.09 -14.41
C THR A 33 3.61 7.44 -12.93
N LEU A 34 2.46 7.84 -12.39
CA LEU A 34 2.31 8.16 -10.97
C LEU A 34 2.54 6.93 -10.07
N LEU A 35 2.05 5.75 -10.47
CA LEU A 35 2.27 4.51 -9.71
C LEU A 35 3.74 4.08 -9.72
N VAL A 36 4.44 4.19 -10.86
CA VAL A 36 5.88 3.93 -10.92
C VAL A 36 6.65 4.93 -10.06
N PHE A 37 6.30 6.21 -10.14
CA PHE A 37 6.90 7.25 -9.30
C PHE A 37 6.72 6.94 -7.81
N THR A 38 5.50 6.56 -7.40
CA THR A 38 5.20 6.18 -6.00
C THR A 38 6.00 4.96 -5.56
N LEU A 39 6.19 3.97 -6.44
CA LEU A 39 7.01 2.80 -6.17
C LEU A 39 8.49 3.18 -5.96
N LEU A 40 9.03 4.07 -6.79
CA LEU A 40 10.41 4.56 -6.67
C LEU A 40 10.62 5.34 -5.36
N VAL A 41 9.72 6.26 -5.04
CA VAL A 41 9.77 7.01 -3.77
C VAL A 41 9.63 6.06 -2.57
N GLY A 42 8.72 5.10 -2.65
CA GLY A 42 8.55 4.06 -1.62
C GLY A 42 9.81 3.23 -1.42
N THR A 43 10.50 2.87 -2.51
CA THR A 43 11.78 2.13 -2.47
C THR A 43 12.89 2.97 -1.83
N GLY A 44 13.00 4.23 -2.17
CA GLY A 44 13.93 5.15 -1.52
C GLY A 44 13.66 5.29 -0.02
N LEU A 45 12.39 5.45 0.35
CA LEU A 45 11.99 5.53 1.75
C LEU A 45 12.28 4.22 2.51
N ALA A 46 12.04 3.07 1.89
CA ALA A 46 12.38 1.76 2.46
C ALA A 46 13.87 1.62 2.71
N ALA A 47 14.71 1.99 1.76
CA ALA A 47 16.17 1.95 1.88
C ALA A 47 16.66 2.83 3.05
N VAL A 48 16.17 4.05 3.15
CA VAL A 48 16.50 4.96 4.26
C VAL A 48 16.02 4.36 5.59
N SER A 49 14.77 3.87 5.66
CA SER A 49 14.23 3.28 6.88
C SER A 49 15.00 2.04 7.34
N LEU A 50 15.40 1.17 6.41
CA LEU A 50 16.22 -0.01 6.71
C LEU A 50 17.62 0.38 7.21
N ALA A 51 18.23 1.40 6.63
CA ALA A 51 19.54 1.91 7.11
C ALA A 51 19.43 2.51 8.53
N LEU A 52 18.29 3.05 8.91
CA LEU A 52 18.04 3.58 10.25
C LEU A 52 17.84 2.49 11.31
N VAL A 53 17.54 1.24 10.94
CA VAL A 53 17.37 0.16 11.92
C VAL A 53 18.64 -0.05 12.78
N PRO A 54 19.81 -0.35 12.20
CA PRO A 54 21.02 -0.58 12.99
C PRO A 54 21.61 0.71 13.60
N THR A 55 21.37 1.87 12.98
CA THR A 55 21.99 3.13 13.37
C THR A 55 21.19 3.92 14.40
N LEU A 56 19.87 3.82 14.38
CA LEU A 56 18.97 4.60 15.24
C LEU A 56 18.05 3.69 16.09
N PHE A 57 17.36 2.73 15.47
CA PHE A 57 16.36 1.93 16.18
C PHE A 57 16.98 1.05 17.25
N VAL A 58 18.02 0.28 16.92
CA VAL A 58 18.67 -0.63 17.85
C VAL A 58 19.39 0.11 18.99
N PRO A 59 20.25 1.12 18.72
CA PRO A 59 21.01 1.76 19.79
C PRO A 59 20.24 2.83 20.59
N VAL A 60 19.21 3.44 20.02
CA VAL A 60 18.52 4.58 20.66
C VAL A 60 17.06 4.24 20.99
N VAL A 61 16.28 3.82 19.98
CA VAL A 61 14.83 3.63 20.17
C VAL A 61 14.55 2.45 21.10
N PHE A 62 15.18 1.30 20.89
CA PHE A 62 14.91 0.11 21.69
C PHE A 62 15.26 0.30 23.19
N PRO A 63 16.42 0.86 23.55
CA PRO A 63 16.70 1.18 24.94
C PRO A 63 15.74 2.21 25.56
N LEU A 64 15.34 3.22 24.79
CA LEU A 64 14.36 4.25 25.25
C LEU A 64 13.03 3.61 25.66
N PHE A 65 12.56 2.59 24.93
CA PHE A 65 11.35 1.83 25.24
C PHE A 65 11.62 0.63 26.15
N LYS A 66 12.85 0.47 26.70
CA LYS A 66 13.28 -0.66 27.54
C LYS A 66 13.06 -2.02 26.87
N LEU A 67 13.16 -2.07 25.53
CA LEU A 67 13.07 -3.31 24.77
C LEU A 67 14.40 -4.06 24.90
N ALA A 68 14.36 -5.27 25.45
CA ALA A 68 15.52 -6.13 25.61
C ALA A 68 15.20 -7.58 25.30
N GLY A 69 16.21 -8.38 24.99
CA GLY A 69 16.07 -9.80 24.72
C GLY A 69 15.05 -10.11 23.62
N GLN A 70 14.08 -10.96 23.91
CA GLN A 70 13.09 -11.42 22.95
C GLN A 70 12.19 -10.29 22.42
N SER A 71 11.82 -9.32 23.27
CA SER A 71 11.00 -8.18 22.88
C SER A 71 11.70 -7.31 21.82
N ALA A 72 12.99 -7.07 21.97
CA ALA A 72 13.79 -6.34 20.99
C ALA A 72 13.89 -7.11 19.66
N ALA A 73 14.05 -8.44 19.71
CA ALA A 73 14.09 -9.28 18.51
C ALA A 73 12.75 -9.25 17.74
N ILE A 74 11.62 -9.32 18.44
CA ILE A 74 10.28 -9.20 17.84
C ILE A 74 10.10 -7.81 17.23
N ALA A 75 10.46 -6.75 17.95
CA ALA A 75 10.35 -5.38 17.45
C ALA A 75 11.21 -5.15 16.20
N ALA A 76 12.43 -5.71 16.17
CA ALA A 76 13.29 -5.64 15.00
C ALA A 76 12.70 -6.38 13.80
N ALA A 77 12.14 -7.57 14.01
CA ALA A 77 11.49 -8.34 12.95
C ALA A 77 10.30 -7.58 12.34
N LEU A 78 9.44 -7.01 13.18
CA LEU A 78 8.30 -6.20 12.75
C LEU A 78 8.77 -4.94 12.01
N ALA A 79 9.79 -4.25 12.50
CA ALA A 79 10.32 -3.06 11.86
C ALA A 79 10.91 -3.38 10.47
N VAL A 80 11.77 -4.39 10.37
CA VAL A 80 12.42 -4.78 9.12
C VAL A 80 11.39 -5.24 8.09
N THR A 81 10.46 -6.14 8.46
CA THR A 81 9.42 -6.61 7.54
C THR A 81 8.52 -5.48 7.07
N SER A 82 8.14 -4.55 7.96
CA SER A 82 7.34 -3.38 7.59
C SER A 82 8.09 -2.44 6.64
N PHE A 83 9.38 -2.18 6.89
CA PHE A 83 10.18 -1.29 6.04
C PHE A 83 10.44 -1.89 4.66
N VAL A 84 10.68 -3.20 4.56
CA VAL A 84 10.80 -3.90 3.27
C VAL A 84 9.51 -3.79 2.45
N MET A 85 8.35 -3.75 3.11
CA MET A 85 7.05 -3.67 2.44
C MET A 85 6.59 -2.24 2.10
N ILE A 86 7.32 -1.19 2.52
CA ILE A 86 6.96 0.21 2.21
C ILE A 86 6.68 0.44 0.72
N PRO A 87 7.49 -0.04 -0.25
CA PRO A 87 7.21 0.17 -1.67
C PRO A 87 5.86 -0.38 -2.11
N LEU A 88 5.51 -1.58 -1.65
CA LEU A 88 4.24 -2.22 -1.96
C LEU A 88 3.06 -1.49 -1.31
N HIS A 89 3.25 -1.02 -0.06
CA HIS A 89 2.25 -0.20 0.62
C HIS A 89 2.04 1.14 -0.09
N ALA A 90 3.11 1.83 -0.47
CA ALA A 90 3.04 3.10 -1.20
C ALA A 90 2.30 2.93 -2.53
N TYR A 91 2.63 1.87 -3.29
CA TYR A 91 1.93 1.52 -4.51
C TYR A 91 0.44 1.24 -4.26
N SER A 92 0.12 0.40 -3.27
CA SER A 92 -1.27 0.02 -2.95
C SER A 92 -2.12 1.21 -2.55
N ILE A 93 -1.61 2.10 -1.69
CA ILE A 93 -2.32 3.32 -1.27
C ILE A 93 -2.57 4.22 -2.49
N SER A 94 -1.56 4.45 -3.32
CA SER A 94 -1.73 5.29 -4.51
C SER A 94 -2.63 4.65 -5.56
N ALA A 95 -2.60 3.32 -5.73
CA ALA A 95 -3.48 2.62 -6.64
C ALA A 95 -4.94 2.68 -6.18
N VAL A 96 -5.21 2.38 -4.91
CA VAL A 96 -6.56 2.31 -4.36
C VAL A 96 -7.15 3.70 -4.16
N THR A 97 -6.48 4.57 -3.37
CA THR A 97 -7.01 5.89 -3.04
C THR A 97 -6.72 6.93 -4.12
N GLY A 98 -5.55 6.80 -4.77
CA GLY A 98 -5.10 7.76 -5.76
C GLY A 98 -5.71 7.54 -7.14
N VAL A 99 -5.76 6.30 -7.62
CA VAL A 99 -6.21 5.98 -8.99
C VAL A 99 -7.66 5.53 -8.99
N LEU A 100 -7.99 4.42 -8.31
CA LEU A 100 -9.32 3.81 -8.41
C LEU A 100 -10.42 4.71 -7.85
N ARG A 101 -10.24 5.29 -6.65
CA ARG A 101 -11.25 6.21 -6.07
C ARG A 101 -11.39 7.49 -6.87
N ALA A 102 -10.29 8.09 -7.31
CA ALA A 102 -10.35 9.30 -8.11
C ALA A 102 -10.97 9.07 -9.49
N GLY A 103 -10.87 7.85 -10.02
CA GLY A 103 -11.54 7.44 -11.24
C GLY A 103 -13.01 7.05 -11.09
N GLY A 104 -13.58 7.10 -9.87
CA GLY A 104 -14.98 6.77 -9.59
C GLY A 104 -15.24 5.31 -9.23
N ASP A 105 -14.24 4.44 -9.20
CA ASP A 105 -14.39 3.01 -8.89
C ASP A 105 -14.32 2.74 -7.38
N VAL A 106 -15.23 3.36 -6.65
CA VAL A 106 -15.25 3.35 -5.17
C VAL A 106 -15.51 1.95 -4.61
N ALA A 107 -16.42 1.18 -5.23
CA ALA A 107 -16.78 -0.14 -4.76
C ALA A 107 -15.61 -1.13 -4.82
N TRP A 108 -14.91 -1.19 -5.96
CA TRP A 108 -13.70 -2.01 -6.10
C TRP A 108 -12.57 -1.54 -5.20
N SER A 109 -12.41 -0.22 -5.07
CA SER A 109 -11.43 0.37 -4.15
C SER A 109 -11.68 -0.09 -2.71
N ALA A 110 -12.90 -0.02 -2.22
CA ALA A 110 -13.27 -0.48 -0.88
C ALA A 110 -13.08 -2.00 -0.71
N ALA A 111 -13.46 -2.79 -1.72
CA ALA A 111 -13.27 -4.25 -1.69
C ALA A 111 -11.77 -4.62 -1.63
N LEU A 112 -10.93 -3.96 -2.42
CA LEU A 112 -9.47 -4.17 -2.42
C LEU A 112 -8.79 -3.70 -1.13
N ASP A 113 -9.38 -2.75 -0.42
CA ASP A 113 -8.87 -2.33 0.90
C ASP A 113 -9.23 -3.34 1.99
N ILE A 114 -10.45 -3.85 1.99
CA ILE A 114 -10.99 -4.65 3.10
C ILE A 114 -10.72 -6.14 2.91
N ALA A 115 -10.97 -6.69 1.72
CA ALA A 115 -10.95 -8.14 1.50
C ALA A 115 -9.58 -8.79 1.75
N PRO A 116 -8.43 -8.28 1.26
CA PRO A 116 -7.13 -8.89 1.54
C PRO A 116 -6.77 -8.90 3.03
N GLN A 117 -7.15 -7.84 3.75
CA GLN A 117 -6.91 -7.72 5.18
C GLN A 117 -7.67 -8.79 5.97
N TRP A 118 -8.97 -8.94 5.71
CA TRP A 118 -9.84 -9.84 6.47
C TRP A 118 -9.74 -11.29 6.04
N LEU A 119 -9.57 -11.56 4.73
CA LEU A 119 -9.59 -12.90 4.18
C LEU A 119 -8.20 -13.57 4.15
N VAL A 120 -7.13 -12.79 4.16
CA VAL A 120 -5.77 -13.33 4.03
C VAL A 120 -4.90 -12.97 5.22
N ALA A 121 -4.67 -11.68 5.50
CA ALA A 121 -3.71 -11.28 6.51
C ALA A 121 -4.14 -11.75 7.91
N LEU A 122 -5.39 -11.54 8.29
CA LEU A 122 -5.88 -11.89 9.62
C LEU A 122 -5.93 -13.40 9.86
N PRO A 123 -6.51 -14.25 8.98
CA PRO A 123 -6.50 -15.71 9.17
C PRO A 123 -5.09 -16.29 9.13
N LEU A 124 -4.23 -15.81 8.22
CA LEU A 124 -2.86 -16.30 8.10
C LEU A 124 -2.02 -15.97 9.33
N THR A 125 -2.17 -14.76 9.86
CA THR A 125 -1.51 -14.33 11.08
C THR A 125 -1.99 -15.15 12.28
N ALA A 126 -3.30 -15.36 12.42
CA ALA A 126 -3.86 -16.19 13.47
C ALA A 126 -3.37 -17.65 13.37
N LEU A 127 -3.32 -18.21 12.17
CA LEU A 127 -2.83 -19.57 11.93
C LEU A 127 -1.37 -19.71 12.36
N PHE A 128 -0.48 -18.81 11.94
CA PHE A 128 0.92 -18.87 12.30
C PHE A 128 1.19 -18.58 13.79
N ALA A 129 0.45 -17.64 14.38
CA ALA A 129 0.63 -17.28 15.78
C ALA A 129 0.05 -18.31 16.75
N LEU A 130 -1.18 -18.79 16.49
CA LEU A 130 -1.94 -19.58 17.45
C LEU A 130 -1.79 -21.09 17.22
N VAL A 131 -1.87 -21.55 15.97
CA VAL A 131 -1.85 -22.98 15.63
C VAL A 131 -0.42 -23.50 15.52
N PHE A 132 0.38 -22.88 14.67
CA PHE A 132 1.75 -23.34 14.43
C PHE A 132 2.76 -22.83 15.46
N LYS A 133 2.38 -21.85 16.30
CA LYS A 133 3.30 -21.19 17.25
C LYS A 133 4.64 -20.87 16.60
N SER A 134 4.59 -20.39 15.37
CA SER A 134 5.73 -20.17 14.49
C SER A 134 6.65 -19.08 15.01
N ASN A 135 7.87 -19.05 14.44
CA ASN A 135 8.83 -17.99 14.73
C ASN A 135 8.20 -16.61 14.41
N TYR A 136 8.50 -15.61 15.24
CA TYR A 136 8.00 -14.23 15.12
C TYR A 136 8.25 -13.60 13.75
N TRP A 137 9.27 -14.03 13.00
CA TRP A 137 9.50 -13.59 11.63
C TRP A 137 8.40 -14.01 10.66
N LEU A 138 7.89 -15.25 10.80
CA LEU A 138 6.78 -15.73 9.97
C LEU A 138 5.47 -15.04 10.30
N VAL A 139 5.23 -14.75 11.58
CA VAL A 139 4.07 -13.97 12.01
C VAL A 139 4.15 -12.54 11.48
N ALA A 140 5.33 -11.91 11.58
CA ALA A 140 5.56 -10.57 11.03
C ALA A 140 5.35 -10.52 9.50
N ALA A 141 5.83 -11.53 8.78
CA ALA A 141 5.62 -11.65 7.33
C ALA A 141 4.14 -11.89 6.97
N ALA A 142 3.41 -12.69 7.77
CA ALA A 142 1.99 -12.96 7.57
C ALA A 142 1.12 -11.71 7.69
N ILE A 143 1.44 -10.80 8.62
CA ILE A 143 0.77 -9.50 8.76
C ILE A 143 0.87 -8.70 7.45
N GLN A 144 1.98 -8.82 6.73
CA GLN A 144 2.24 -8.06 5.51
C GLN A 144 1.75 -8.77 4.23
N ALA A 145 1.21 -9.99 4.35
CA ALA A 145 0.76 -10.80 3.22
C ALA A 145 -0.35 -10.10 2.39
N GLU A 146 -1.15 -9.23 3.02
CA GLU A 146 -2.17 -8.45 2.32
C GLU A 146 -1.59 -7.61 1.18
N SER A 147 -0.43 -6.97 1.39
CA SER A 147 0.19 -6.10 0.40
C SER A 147 0.64 -6.89 -0.84
N LEU A 148 1.13 -8.12 -0.63
CA LEU A 148 1.53 -9.01 -1.72
C LEU A 148 0.35 -9.41 -2.59
N LEU A 149 -0.84 -9.56 -2.02
CA LEU A 149 -2.07 -9.87 -2.76
C LEU A 149 -2.70 -8.61 -3.36
N LYS A 150 -2.70 -7.51 -2.62
CA LYS A 150 -3.33 -6.24 -3.02
C LYS A 150 -2.68 -5.64 -4.28
N VAL A 151 -1.35 -5.66 -4.37
CA VAL A 151 -0.61 -5.07 -5.50
C VAL A 151 -1.00 -5.69 -6.86
N PRO A 152 -0.97 -7.02 -7.06
CA PRO A 152 -1.36 -7.59 -8.35
C PRO A 152 -2.84 -7.38 -8.66
N LEU A 153 -3.73 -7.44 -7.66
CA LEU A 153 -5.16 -7.20 -7.86
C LEU A 153 -5.43 -5.75 -8.30
N CYS A 154 -4.78 -4.76 -7.68
CA CYS A 154 -4.85 -3.37 -8.10
C CYS A 154 -4.30 -3.18 -9.52
N ALA A 155 -3.15 -3.78 -9.83
CA ALA A 155 -2.55 -3.68 -11.15
C ALA A 155 -3.45 -4.29 -12.24
N LEU A 156 -4.08 -5.43 -11.98
CA LEU A 156 -5.05 -6.05 -12.88
C LEU A 156 -6.26 -5.15 -13.09
N ARG A 157 -6.85 -4.61 -12.01
CA ARG A 157 -8.01 -3.72 -12.13
C ARG A 157 -7.69 -2.45 -12.92
N ILE A 158 -6.55 -1.82 -12.65
CA ILE A 158 -6.11 -0.61 -13.36
C ILE A 158 -5.89 -0.91 -14.85
N ARG A 159 -5.28 -2.06 -15.19
CA ARG A 159 -5.06 -2.47 -16.59
C ARG A 159 -6.35 -2.64 -17.40
N THR A 160 -7.47 -3.01 -16.76
CA THR A 160 -8.75 -3.15 -17.47
C THR A 160 -9.31 -1.83 -17.99
N GLY A 161 -8.86 -0.69 -17.46
CA GLY A 161 -9.38 0.64 -17.79
C GLY A 161 -10.82 0.92 -17.31
N LYS A 162 -11.51 -0.08 -16.79
CA LYS A 162 -12.93 0.03 -16.37
C LYS A 162 -13.15 0.87 -15.10
N TRP A 163 -12.10 1.43 -14.53
CA TRP A 163 -12.13 2.27 -13.34
C TRP A 163 -12.31 3.76 -13.65
N ILE A 164 -12.17 4.16 -14.94
CA ILE A 164 -12.33 5.54 -15.36
C ILE A 164 -13.81 5.78 -15.64
N HIS A 165 -14.47 6.46 -14.71
CA HIS A 165 -15.83 6.92 -14.82
C HIS A 165 -15.85 8.44 -14.78
N ASP A 166 -16.52 9.07 -15.73
CA ASP A 166 -16.76 10.50 -15.66
C ASP A 166 -17.94 10.76 -14.71
N VAL A 167 -17.62 11.06 -13.46
CA VAL A 167 -18.59 11.37 -12.41
C VAL A 167 -19.07 12.82 -12.44
N THR A 168 -18.58 13.62 -13.38
CA THR A 168 -18.96 15.03 -13.53
C THR A 168 -20.18 15.22 -14.44
N LEU A 169 -20.52 14.21 -15.25
CA LEU A 169 -21.71 14.22 -16.08
C LEU A 169 -22.94 13.77 -15.28
N PRO A 170 -24.10 14.45 -15.41
CA PRO A 170 -25.35 14.00 -14.80
C PRO A 170 -25.72 12.60 -15.34
N GLN A 171 -26.01 11.66 -14.42
CA GLN A 171 -26.44 10.30 -14.74
C GLN A 171 -27.81 10.33 -15.48
N GLY A 172 -27.83 10.63 -16.74
CA GLY A 172 -29.07 10.71 -17.51
C GLY A 172 -28.90 10.87 -19.03
N GLU A 173 -27.69 11.00 -19.53
CA GLU A 173 -27.40 11.17 -20.96
C GLU A 173 -26.46 10.08 -21.53
N LEU A 174 -26.75 8.81 -21.19
CA LEU A 174 -26.15 7.67 -21.86
C LEU A 174 -27.21 6.83 -22.52
#